data_16db1c71a92c086a559b169dcb312172
#
_entry.id   16db1c71a92c086a559b169dcb312172
#
_cell.length_a   1.000
_cell.length_b   1.000
_cell.length_c   1.000
_cell.angle_alpha   90.00
_cell.angle_beta   90.00
_cell.angle_gamma   90.00
#
_symmetry.space_group_name_H-M   'P 1'
#
loop_
_entity.id
_entity.type
_entity.pdbx_description
1 polymer ?
#
loop_
_entity_poly.entity_id
_entity_poly.type
_entity_poly.pdbx_seq_one_letter_code
_entity_poly.pdbx_strand_id
1 'polypeptide(L)'
;FKSSIFLNSFLFHLPGRKINNAILLDFDGGGAFDDLETAGSIIAGYEFARTITHERRTAYDRLSEPLREGRMADGLRADYDSYVAALWRMEEARIQFDAAMLNFDFILTPSTPGSAPNSVHETGSPKFNFAWSWLHVPAITLPMTTDEGGLPLGLQMAGRRHQDGPLLNFAEAVLHNLSI
;
A
#
# COMPACT_ATOMS: atom_id res chain seq x y z
N PHE A 1 0.42 15.05 -11.36
CA PHE A 1 1.52 14.07 -11.38
C PHE A 1 0.90 12.70 -11.63
N LYS A 2 1.07 12.16 -12.85
CA LYS A 2 0.65 10.79 -13.17
C LYS A 2 1.54 9.83 -12.38
N SER A 3 0.98 9.16 -11.39
CA SER A 3 1.67 8.11 -10.65
C SER A 3 1.59 6.80 -11.42
N SER A 4 2.37 6.69 -12.50
CA SER A 4 2.58 5.40 -13.15
C SER A 4 3.42 4.53 -12.22
N ILE A 5 2.84 3.47 -11.67
CA ILE A 5 3.60 2.43 -10.98
C ILE A 5 4.30 1.61 -12.06
N PHE A 6 5.56 1.94 -12.37
CA PHE A 6 6.35 1.17 -13.31
C PHE A 6 6.82 -0.12 -12.62
N LEU A 7 6.28 -1.24 -13.05
CA LEU A 7 6.84 -2.56 -12.78
C LEU A 7 7.81 -2.91 -13.92
N ASN A 8 9.11 -2.91 -13.63
CA ASN A 8 10.07 -3.59 -14.50
C ASN A 8 9.88 -5.10 -14.35
N SER A 9 9.66 -5.79 -15.48
CA SER A 9 9.40 -7.22 -15.54
C SER A 9 10.56 -8.02 -14.97
N PHE A 10 10.36 -8.70 -13.83
CA PHE A 10 11.23 -9.78 -13.41
C PHE A 10 10.58 -11.11 -13.80
N LEU A 11 11.21 -11.83 -14.72
CA LEU A 11 10.82 -13.18 -15.11
C LEU A 11 11.36 -14.17 -14.06
N PHE A 12 10.47 -14.73 -13.25
CA PHE A 12 10.81 -15.86 -12.38
C PHE A 12 10.30 -17.16 -12.98
N HIS A 13 11.21 -18.14 -13.07
CA HIS A 13 10.89 -19.50 -13.50
C HIS A 13 10.61 -20.34 -12.26
N LEU A 14 9.35 -20.61 -11.93
CA LEU A 14 8.99 -21.54 -10.87
C LEU A 14 8.94 -22.98 -11.41
N PRO A 15 9.57 -23.99 -10.74
CA PRO A 15 9.45 -25.38 -11.16
C PRO A 15 8.00 -25.82 -11.17
N GLY A 16 7.50 -26.26 -12.34
CA GLY A 16 6.14 -26.76 -12.52
C GLY A 16 5.05 -25.75 -12.80
N ARG A 17 5.31 -24.44 -12.72
CA ARG A 17 4.44 -23.37 -13.24
C ARG A 17 5.29 -22.33 -13.94
N LYS A 18 5.08 -22.17 -15.23
CA LYS A 18 5.64 -21.03 -15.96
C LYS A 18 4.92 -19.79 -15.46
N ILE A 19 5.64 -18.81 -14.91
CA ILE A 19 5.13 -17.41 -14.87
C ILE A 19 5.15 -16.97 -16.34
N ASN A 20 4.07 -17.28 -17.04
CA ASN A 20 4.05 -17.14 -18.49
C ASN A 20 3.89 -15.69 -18.94
N ASN A 21 3.50 -14.76 -18.07
CA ASN A 21 3.31 -13.35 -18.42
C ASN A 21 3.49 -12.50 -17.16
N ALA A 22 4.67 -11.93 -16.96
CA ALA A 22 4.75 -10.69 -16.21
C ALA A 22 4.23 -9.60 -17.14
N ILE A 23 2.97 -9.21 -16.99
CA ILE A 23 2.42 -8.07 -17.72
C ILE A 23 2.79 -6.84 -16.93
N LEU A 24 3.40 -5.86 -17.59
CA LEU A 24 3.52 -4.51 -17.08
C LEU A 24 2.09 -3.95 -17.02
N LEU A 25 1.46 -4.02 -15.87
CA LEU A 25 0.22 -3.34 -15.64
C LEU A 25 0.57 -1.87 -15.45
N ASP A 26 0.36 -1.07 -16.48
CA ASP A 26 0.11 0.34 -16.27
C ASP A 26 -1.26 0.42 -15.58
N PHE A 27 -1.21 0.51 -14.25
CA PHE A 27 -2.40 0.60 -13.40
C PHE A 27 -2.95 2.03 -13.47
N ASP A 28 -3.06 2.53 -14.66
CA ASP A 28 -3.77 3.76 -14.95
C ASP A 28 -5.28 3.46 -15.18
N GLY A 29 -5.83 2.49 -14.49
CA GLY A 29 -7.21 1.98 -14.59
C GLY A 29 -8.32 3.02 -14.78
N GLY A 30 -8.14 3.95 -15.73
CA GLY A 30 -9.12 4.97 -16.08
C GLY A 30 -9.44 5.94 -14.93
N GLY A 31 -8.48 6.27 -14.08
CA GLY A 31 -8.68 7.15 -12.93
C GLY A 31 -9.24 6.45 -11.68
N ALA A 32 -9.48 5.14 -11.72
CA ALA A 32 -10.03 4.39 -10.60
C ALA A 32 -9.16 4.43 -9.34
N PHE A 33 -7.87 4.59 -9.49
CA PHE A 33 -6.89 4.59 -8.41
C PHE A 33 -6.22 5.94 -8.16
N ASP A 34 -6.48 6.95 -9.00
CA ASP A 34 -5.84 8.27 -8.91
C ASP A 34 -6.18 8.98 -7.59
N ASP A 35 -7.37 8.77 -7.06
CA ASP A 35 -7.88 9.45 -5.88
C ASP A 35 -7.78 8.64 -4.58
N LEU A 36 -7.16 7.44 -4.61
CA LEU A 36 -7.06 6.58 -3.42
C LEU A 36 -6.35 7.27 -2.26
N GLU A 37 -5.29 8.03 -2.55
CA GLU A 37 -4.54 8.75 -1.53
C GLU A 37 -5.40 9.84 -0.89
N THR A 38 -6.15 10.60 -1.68
CA THR A 38 -7.06 11.63 -1.21
C THR A 38 -8.21 11.04 -0.39
N ALA A 39 -8.90 10.03 -0.93
CA ALA A 39 -9.99 9.35 -0.23
C ALA A 39 -9.51 8.70 1.07
N GLY A 40 -8.36 8.01 1.04
CA GLY A 40 -7.76 7.40 2.20
C GLY A 40 -7.37 8.41 3.28
N SER A 41 -6.85 9.57 2.88
CA SER A 41 -6.50 10.65 3.80
C SER A 41 -7.74 11.23 4.50
N ILE A 42 -8.85 11.42 3.76
CA ILE A 42 -10.13 11.86 4.32
C ILE A 42 -10.63 10.85 5.36
N ILE A 43 -10.68 9.55 5.01
CA ILE A 43 -11.14 8.48 5.90
C ILE A 43 -10.26 8.44 7.15
N ALA A 44 -8.94 8.34 6.96
CA ALA A 44 -8.00 8.23 8.08
C ALA A 44 -8.04 9.44 9.01
N GLY A 45 -8.14 10.65 8.46
CA GLY A 45 -8.25 11.88 9.26
C GLY A 45 -9.56 11.91 10.03
N TYR A 46 -10.69 11.67 9.35
CA TYR A 46 -12.03 11.68 9.96
C TYR A 46 -12.14 10.70 11.12
N GLU A 47 -11.72 9.46 10.93
CA GLU A 47 -11.77 8.41 11.97
C GLU A 47 -10.78 8.69 13.09
N PHE A 48 -9.54 9.10 12.77
CA PHE A 48 -8.52 9.42 13.75
C PHE A 48 -8.97 10.53 14.72
N ALA A 49 -9.49 11.64 14.18
CA ALA A 49 -9.94 12.78 15.02
C ALA A 49 -11.05 12.39 16.00
N ARG A 50 -11.85 11.38 15.67
CA ARG A 50 -12.92 10.85 16.53
C ARG A 50 -12.40 9.83 17.53
N THR A 51 -11.48 8.97 17.09
CA THR A 51 -10.82 7.97 17.95
C THR A 51 -10.09 8.62 19.12
N ILE A 52 -9.35 9.73 18.87
CA ILE A 52 -8.59 10.44 19.92
C ILE A 52 -9.40 11.55 20.63
N THR A 53 -10.73 11.47 20.60
CA THR A 53 -11.57 12.51 21.20
C THR A 53 -11.31 12.69 22.71
N HIS A 54 -11.01 11.58 23.43
CA HIS A 54 -10.69 11.64 24.85
C HIS A 54 -9.39 12.42 25.08
N GLU A 55 -8.31 12.03 24.43
CA GLU A 55 -6.98 12.66 24.52
C GLU A 55 -7.04 14.13 24.12
N ARG A 56 -7.76 14.43 23.06
CA ARG A 56 -7.99 15.82 22.61
C ARG A 56 -8.66 16.69 23.67
N ARG A 57 -9.58 16.14 24.46
CA ARG A 57 -10.32 16.88 25.48
C ARG A 57 -9.56 16.99 26.81
N THR A 58 -8.76 15.98 27.16
CA THR A 58 -8.16 15.86 28.50
C THR A 58 -6.65 16.10 28.52
N ALA A 59 -5.98 15.99 27.38
CA ALA A 59 -4.53 16.01 27.27
C ALA A 59 -4.02 16.66 25.98
N TYR A 60 -4.73 17.69 25.48
CA TYR A 60 -4.42 18.33 24.21
C TYR A 60 -2.94 18.79 24.10
N ASP A 61 -2.43 19.42 25.17
CA ASP A 61 -1.06 19.94 25.21
C ASP A 61 0.02 18.85 25.20
N ARG A 62 -0.37 17.60 25.48
CA ARG A 62 0.51 16.42 25.43
C ARG A 62 0.56 15.75 24.07
N LEU A 63 -0.35 16.11 23.16
CA LEU A 63 -0.31 15.65 21.78
C LEU A 63 0.82 16.37 21.04
N SER A 64 1.59 15.63 20.26
CA SER A 64 2.64 16.23 19.42
C SER A 64 2.06 17.19 18.37
N GLU A 65 2.81 18.22 18.00
CA GLU A 65 2.40 19.20 17.00
C GLU A 65 2.01 18.54 15.66
N PRO A 66 2.77 17.56 15.11
CA PRO A 66 2.38 16.88 13.87
C PRO A 66 1.03 16.16 13.96
N LEU A 67 0.65 15.65 15.15
CA LEU A 67 -0.68 15.06 15.34
C LEU A 67 -1.77 16.12 15.40
N ARG A 68 -1.53 17.21 16.13
CA ARG A 68 -2.52 18.29 16.31
C ARG A 68 -2.80 19.03 15.01
N GLU A 69 -1.77 19.40 14.27
CA GLU A 69 -1.85 20.26 13.09
C GLU A 69 -1.99 19.50 11.77
N GLY A 70 -1.66 18.20 11.80
CA GLY A 70 -1.82 17.30 10.65
C GLY A 70 -3.14 16.51 10.71
N ARG A 71 -3.02 15.20 10.84
CA ARG A 71 -4.14 14.26 10.71
C ARG A 71 -5.38 14.59 11.55
N MET A 72 -5.18 15.06 12.79
CA MET A 72 -6.32 15.45 13.65
C MET A 72 -7.04 16.70 13.11
N ALA A 73 -6.28 17.73 12.72
CA ALA A 73 -6.86 18.96 12.18
C ALA A 73 -7.58 18.69 10.85
N ASP A 74 -6.99 17.89 9.97
CA ASP A 74 -7.62 17.46 8.71
C ASP A 74 -8.92 16.71 8.97
N GLY A 75 -8.93 15.79 9.91
CA GLY A 75 -10.11 15.01 10.26
C GLY A 75 -11.21 15.82 10.95
N LEU A 76 -10.87 16.91 11.64
CA LEU A 76 -11.85 17.83 12.22
C LEU A 76 -12.48 18.76 11.16
N ARG A 77 -11.76 19.04 10.07
CA ARG A 77 -12.26 19.82 8.93
C ARG A 77 -13.15 19.00 8.00
N ALA A 78 -12.90 17.69 7.90
CA ALA A 78 -13.68 16.80 7.05
C ALA A 78 -15.11 16.65 7.60
N ASP A 79 -16.10 16.94 6.76
CA ASP A 79 -17.51 16.71 7.07
C ASP A 79 -17.91 15.25 6.86
N TYR A 80 -19.12 14.90 7.30
CA TYR A 80 -19.63 13.54 7.20
C TYR A 80 -19.89 13.11 5.75
N ASP A 81 -20.34 14.02 4.91
CA ASP A 81 -20.67 13.72 3.51
C ASP A 81 -19.39 13.41 2.71
N SER A 82 -18.33 14.17 2.92
CA SER A 82 -17.00 13.91 2.35
C SER A 82 -16.44 12.56 2.81
N TYR A 83 -16.61 12.20 4.08
CA TYR A 83 -16.21 10.91 4.63
C TYR A 83 -16.97 9.76 3.97
N VAL A 84 -18.29 9.87 3.86
CA VAL A 84 -19.12 8.84 3.20
C VAL A 84 -18.77 8.72 1.72
N ALA A 85 -18.58 9.84 1.01
CA ALA A 85 -18.16 9.82 -0.39
C ALA A 85 -16.79 9.12 -0.55
N ALA A 86 -15.84 9.36 0.35
CA ALA A 86 -14.54 8.70 0.35
C ALA A 86 -14.66 7.18 0.58
N LEU A 87 -15.54 6.73 1.48
CA LEU A 87 -15.83 5.31 1.70
C LEU A 87 -16.38 4.63 0.44
N TRP A 88 -17.34 5.25 -0.25
CA TRP A 88 -17.88 4.75 -1.50
C TRP A 88 -16.82 4.65 -2.59
N ARG A 89 -16.00 5.68 -2.71
CA ARG A 89 -14.89 5.71 -3.67
C ARG A 89 -13.90 4.57 -3.42
N MET A 90 -13.61 4.28 -2.15
CA MET A 90 -12.73 3.18 -1.76
C MET A 90 -13.33 1.82 -2.12
N GLU A 91 -14.64 1.64 -1.94
CA GLU A 91 -15.31 0.38 -2.30
C GLU A 91 -15.35 0.17 -3.83
N GLU A 92 -15.59 1.21 -4.60
CA GLU A 92 -15.47 1.16 -6.06
C GLU A 92 -14.07 0.71 -6.51
N ALA A 93 -13.02 1.27 -5.90
CA ALA A 93 -11.65 0.89 -6.20
C ALA A 93 -11.37 -0.58 -5.87
N ARG A 94 -11.91 -1.10 -4.75
CA ARG A 94 -11.80 -2.53 -4.38
C ARG A 94 -12.46 -3.44 -5.40
N ILE A 95 -13.67 -3.09 -5.85
CA ILE A 95 -14.39 -3.86 -6.88
C ILE A 95 -13.60 -3.89 -8.19
N GLN A 96 -13.06 -2.74 -8.60
CA GLN A 96 -12.27 -2.65 -9.82
C GLN A 96 -10.94 -3.41 -9.71
N PHE A 97 -10.29 -3.35 -8.55
CA PHE A 97 -9.09 -4.15 -8.27
C PHE A 97 -9.38 -5.64 -8.36
N ASP A 98 -10.45 -6.12 -7.71
CA ASP A 98 -10.84 -7.54 -7.77
C ASP A 98 -11.09 -7.99 -9.21
N ALA A 99 -11.77 -7.17 -10.02
CA ALA A 99 -12.01 -7.46 -11.43
C ALA A 99 -10.70 -7.50 -12.24
N ALA A 100 -9.80 -6.58 -12.01
CA ALA A 100 -8.48 -6.55 -12.66
C ALA A 100 -7.63 -7.77 -12.30
N MET A 101 -7.74 -8.24 -11.06
CA MET A 101 -6.97 -9.37 -10.55
C MET A 101 -7.51 -10.76 -10.94
N LEU A 102 -8.62 -10.87 -11.68
CA LEU A 102 -9.21 -12.18 -12.02
C LEU A 102 -8.25 -13.12 -12.77
N ASN A 103 -7.34 -12.56 -13.57
CA ASN A 103 -6.40 -13.32 -14.40
C ASN A 103 -4.96 -13.32 -13.84
N PHE A 104 -4.75 -12.80 -12.61
CA PHE A 104 -3.45 -12.69 -12.00
C PHE A 104 -3.45 -13.34 -10.62
N ASP A 105 -2.36 -13.99 -10.25
CA ASP A 105 -2.19 -14.58 -8.93
C ASP A 105 -1.73 -13.54 -7.91
N PHE A 106 -0.83 -12.66 -8.30
CA PHE A 106 -0.28 -11.57 -7.47
C PHE A 106 0.35 -10.46 -8.32
N ILE A 107 0.56 -9.31 -7.69
CA ILE A 107 1.29 -8.18 -8.23
C ILE A 107 2.66 -8.11 -7.55
N LEU A 108 3.70 -7.78 -8.31
CA LEU A 108 5.06 -7.52 -7.81
C LEU A 108 5.37 -6.03 -7.86
N THR A 109 5.85 -5.48 -6.75
CA THR A 109 6.32 -4.09 -6.67
C THR A 109 7.58 -4.00 -5.81
N PRO A 110 8.39 -2.94 -5.93
CA PRO A 110 9.31 -2.60 -4.87
C PRO A 110 8.53 -2.42 -3.55
N SER A 111 9.10 -2.82 -2.42
CA SER A 111 8.45 -2.59 -1.11
C SER A 111 8.54 -1.13 -0.65
N THR A 112 9.57 -0.43 -1.11
CA THR A 112 9.83 0.98 -0.81
C THR A 112 10.48 1.66 -2.02
N PRO A 113 10.44 3.00 -2.13
CA PRO A 113 11.13 3.72 -3.22
C PRO A 113 12.65 3.59 -3.22
N GLY A 114 13.24 3.14 -2.13
CA GLY A 114 14.66 2.95 -1.92
C GLY A 114 14.94 2.36 -0.54
N SER A 115 16.17 2.39 -0.10
CA SER A 115 16.55 1.99 1.25
C SER A 115 16.03 2.96 2.32
N ALA A 116 16.11 2.54 3.58
CA ALA A 116 15.70 3.37 4.71
C ALA A 116 16.45 4.72 4.71
N PRO A 117 15.75 5.84 4.98
CA PRO A 117 16.40 7.13 5.13
C PRO A 117 17.45 7.10 6.24
N ASN A 118 18.60 7.75 6.03
CA ASN A 118 19.61 7.90 7.08
C ASN A 118 19.21 9.01 8.07
N SER A 119 18.06 8.85 8.72
CA SER A 119 17.49 9.81 9.65
C SER A 119 16.56 9.10 10.63
N VAL A 120 16.60 9.49 11.90
CA VAL A 120 15.65 9.02 12.93
C VAL A 120 14.32 9.80 12.92
N HIS A 121 14.25 10.86 12.11
CA HIS A 121 13.07 11.73 12.01
C HIS A 121 12.23 11.44 10.78
N GLU A 122 12.70 10.57 9.87
CA GLU A 122 12.03 10.22 8.63
C GLU A 122 11.82 8.71 8.57
N THR A 123 10.61 8.29 8.21
CA THR A 123 10.25 6.88 8.04
C THR A 123 10.22 6.42 6.58
N GLY A 124 10.58 7.31 5.66
CA GLY A 124 10.47 7.07 4.23
C GLY A 124 9.04 7.27 3.70
N SER A 125 8.85 6.97 2.42
CA SER A 125 7.57 7.14 1.73
C SER A 125 6.75 5.86 1.76
N PRO A 126 5.45 5.91 2.12
CA PRO A 126 4.53 4.76 2.07
C PRO A 126 4.00 4.48 0.66
N LYS A 127 4.54 5.09 -0.38
CA LYS A 127 4.01 5.10 -1.75
C LYS A 127 3.63 3.71 -2.28
N PHE A 128 4.45 2.68 -2.02
CA PHE A 128 4.20 1.31 -2.48
C PHE A 128 3.34 0.47 -1.52
N ASN A 129 2.99 0.99 -0.34
CA ASN A 129 2.20 0.26 0.67
C ASN A 129 0.79 0.82 0.84
N PHE A 130 0.62 2.09 0.50
CA PHE A 130 -0.62 2.83 0.73
C PHE A 130 -1.83 2.15 0.08
N ALA A 131 -1.72 1.81 -1.21
CA ALA A 131 -2.80 1.20 -1.96
C ALA A 131 -3.26 -0.14 -1.37
N TRP A 132 -2.34 -1.01 -0.97
CA TRP A 132 -2.66 -2.34 -0.46
C TRP A 132 -3.50 -2.30 0.81
N SER A 133 -3.17 -1.36 1.71
CA SER A 133 -3.95 -1.14 2.93
C SER A 133 -5.38 -0.72 2.63
N TRP A 134 -5.58 0.21 1.71
CA TRP A 134 -6.90 0.72 1.36
C TRP A 134 -7.72 -0.24 0.49
N LEU A 135 -7.06 -1.03 -0.34
CA LEU A 135 -7.70 -2.08 -1.14
C LEU A 135 -8.04 -3.34 -0.30
N HIS A 136 -7.59 -3.41 0.97
CA HIS A 136 -7.78 -4.55 1.86
C HIS A 136 -7.23 -5.86 1.28
N VAL A 137 -6.08 -5.79 0.63
CA VAL A 137 -5.42 -6.95 0.05
C VAL A 137 -4.23 -7.38 0.89
N PRO A 138 -3.93 -8.69 0.95
CA PRO A 138 -2.73 -9.17 1.60
C PRO A 138 -1.50 -8.74 0.83
N ALA A 139 -0.46 -8.33 1.54
CA ALA A 139 0.84 -8.00 0.97
C ALA A 139 1.97 -8.57 1.84
N ILE A 140 3.01 -9.07 1.21
CA ILE A 140 4.22 -9.58 1.86
C ILE A 140 5.46 -9.04 1.17
N THR A 141 6.46 -8.69 1.94
CA THR A 141 7.77 -8.27 1.43
C THR A 141 8.78 -9.40 1.58
N LEU A 142 9.46 -9.73 0.49
CA LEU A 142 10.56 -10.68 0.45
C LEU A 142 11.89 -9.94 0.44
N PRO A 143 12.90 -10.37 1.19
CA PRO A 143 14.24 -9.82 1.09
C PRO A 143 14.83 -10.16 -0.28
N MET A 144 15.37 -9.16 -1.00
CA MET A 144 15.92 -9.37 -2.35
C MET A 144 17.40 -9.07 -2.43
N THR A 145 17.79 -7.91 -1.93
CA THR A 145 19.17 -7.42 -2.04
C THR A 145 19.42 -6.35 -0.99
N THR A 146 20.60 -5.77 -1.02
CA THR A 146 20.95 -4.58 -0.25
C THR A 146 21.37 -3.46 -1.20
N ASP A 147 21.28 -2.22 -0.73
CA ASP A 147 21.87 -1.07 -1.41
C ASP A 147 23.40 -1.03 -1.23
N GLU A 148 24.05 -0.01 -1.77
CA GLU A 148 25.50 0.20 -1.65
C GLU A 148 25.97 0.40 -0.19
N GLY A 149 25.07 0.83 0.69
CA GLY A 149 25.30 0.99 2.13
C GLY A 149 25.04 -0.28 2.95
N GLY A 150 24.60 -1.38 2.30
CA GLY A 150 24.24 -2.64 2.97
C GLY A 150 22.84 -2.65 3.58
N LEU A 151 22.01 -1.62 3.36
CA LEU A 151 20.62 -1.58 3.84
C LEU A 151 19.72 -2.46 2.96
N PRO A 152 18.77 -3.21 3.56
CA PRO A 152 17.94 -4.16 2.82
C PRO A 152 16.98 -3.47 1.85
N LEU A 153 16.83 -4.09 0.68
CA LEU A 153 15.82 -3.77 -0.32
C LEU A 153 14.93 -4.97 -0.53
N GLY A 154 13.61 -4.75 -0.50
CA GLY A 154 12.61 -5.79 -0.59
C GLY A 154 11.81 -5.77 -1.89
N LEU A 155 11.36 -6.97 -2.29
CA LEU A 155 10.34 -7.17 -3.31
C LEU A 155 9.01 -7.43 -2.60
N GLN A 156 8.01 -6.65 -2.92
CA GLN A 156 6.67 -6.81 -2.36
C GLN A 156 5.78 -7.60 -3.31
N MET A 157 5.04 -8.53 -2.74
CA MET A 157 3.97 -9.25 -3.42
C MET A 157 2.63 -8.83 -2.81
N ALA A 158 1.67 -8.44 -3.63
CA ALA A 158 0.31 -8.16 -3.23
C ALA A 158 -0.66 -9.13 -3.92
N GLY A 159 -1.55 -9.76 -3.17
CA GLY A 159 -2.48 -10.77 -3.65
C GLY A 159 -3.90 -10.24 -3.84
N ARG A 160 -4.86 -11.17 -4.08
CA ARG A 160 -6.29 -10.87 -4.10
C ARG A 160 -6.82 -10.79 -2.67
N ARG A 161 -7.90 -10.07 -2.47
CA ARG A 161 -8.59 -10.02 -1.17
C ARG A 161 -8.92 -11.44 -0.67
N HIS A 162 -8.71 -11.67 0.61
CA HIS A 162 -8.99 -12.95 1.28
C HIS A 162 -8.19 -14.15 0.75
N GLN A 163 -7.08 -13.92 0.04
CA GLN A 163 -6.22 -14.95 -0.52
C GLN A 163 -4.82 -14.95 0.14
N ASP A 164 -4.76 -14.77 1.45
CA ASP A 164 -3.52 -14.74 2.23
C ASP A 164 -2.73 -16.05 2.10
N GLY A 165 -3.42 -17.20 2.26
CA GLY A 165 -2.79 -18.52 2.13
C GLY A 165 -2.14 -18.74 0.77
N PRO A 166 -2.86 -18.57 -0.36
CA PRO A 166 -2.27 -18.63 -1.69
C PRO A 166 -1.09 -17.67 -1.87
N LEU A 167 -1.17 -16.42 -1.38
CA LEU A 167 -0.07 -15.46 -1.48
C LEU A 167 1.17 -15.93 -0.72
N LEU A 168 1.01 -16.49 0.49
CA LEU A 168 2.12 -17.04 1.27
C LEU A 168 2.79 -18.22 0.57
N ASN A 169 2.00 -19.13 -0.03
CA ASN A 169 2.53 -20.26 -0.80
C ASN A 169 3.34 -19.79 -2.03
N PHE A 170 2.87 -18.74 -2.71
CA PHE A 170 3.64 -18.14 -3.82
C PHE A 170 4.91 -17.47 -3.31
N ALA A 171 4.85 -16.76 -2.19
CA ALA A 171 6.00 -16.10 -1.59
C ALA A 171 7.09 -17.11 -1.19
N GLU A 172 6.71 -18.23 -0.57
CA GLU A 172 7.62 -19.34 -0.24
C GLU A 172 8.28 -19.93 -1.49
N ALA A 173 7.49 -20.17 -2.54
CA ALA A 173 8.01 -20.66 -3.80
C ALA A 173 8.98 -19.69 -4.48
N VAL A 174 8.72 -18.38 -4.39
CA VAL A 174 9.64 -17.35 -4.90
C VAL A 174 10.94 -17.36 -4.11
N LEU A 175 10.88 -17.35 -2.77
CA LEU A 175 12.08 -17.38 -1.92
C LEU A 175 12.93 -18.61 -2.19
N HIS A 176 12.32 -19.78 -2.31
CA HIS A 176 13.05 -21.04 -2.60
C HIS A 176 13.80 -20.96 -3.93
N ASN A 177 13.23 -20.31 -4.94
CA ASN A 177 13.86 -20.18 -6.26
C ASN A 177 14.89 -19.04 -6.36
N LEU A 178 14.85 -18.07 -5.46
CA LEU A 178 15.83 -17.00 -5.40
C LEU A 178 17.15 -17.43 -4.75
N SER A 179 17.19 -18.65 -4.15
CA SER A 179 18.39 -19.18 -3.46
C SER A 179 18.97 -18.23 -2.38
N ILE A 180 18.05 -17.48 -1.71
CA ILE A 180 18.38 -16.57 -0.61
C ILE A 180 18.25 -17.30 0.72
#